data_2f5c1b4ded79c813c1d4afbd8ece51f1
#
_entry.id   2f5c1b4ded79c813c1d4afbd8ece51f1
#
_cell.length_a   1.000
_cell.length_b   1.000
_cell.length_c   1.000
_cell.angle_alpha   90.00
_cell.angle_beta   90.00
_cell.angle_gamma   90.00
#
_symmetry.space_group_name_H-M   'P 1'
#
loop_
_entity.id
_entity.type
_entity.pdbx_description
1 polymer ?
#
loop_
_entity_poly.entity_id
_entity_poly.type
_entity_poly.pdbx_seq_one_letter_code
_entity_poly.pdbx_strand_id
1 'polypeptide(L)'
;IAKRSILRSLVKMQWRKKTKKPLVLMFYGKPGIGKTETAKFLAKKLYGGIFVREQMSMASNENSMGYYKSTKHTEASFSKALMNRTSNLILLDEFALAHPLIQTAFFQLFDEGIYTDSNYTVDMRNSIIICTSNLLSVEEMHQQMDGALLSRFDAFIPFKPFTSAEKELIIKKILEDLKKEVSKKYLKNIDWIEVEKELITKVS
;
A
#
# COMPACT_ATOMS: atom_id res chain seq x y z
N ILE A 1 10.80 0.40 13.63
CA ILE A 1 10.76 1.78 13.11
C ILE A 1 9.44 2.02 12.38
N ALA A 2 9.09 1.28 11.33
CA ALA A 2 7.89 1.49 10.50
C ALA A 2 6.59 1.55 11.33
N LYS A 3 6.35 0.57 12.22
CA LYS A 3 5.16 0.53 13.10
C LYS A 3 4.95 1.83 13.88
N ARG A 4 6.02 2.37 14.50
CA ARG A 4 5.92 3.62 15.29
C ARG A 4 5.61 4.82 14.40
N SER A 5 6.19 4.91 13.21
CA SER A 5 5.96 5.99 12.26
C SER A 5 4.52 5.97 11.74
N ILE A 6 4.00 4.79 11.38
CA ILE A 6 2.60 4.61 10.98
C ILE A 6 1.65 5.07 12.09
N LEU A 7 1.84 4.59 13.32
CA LEU A 7 0.99 4.97 14.45
C LEU A 7 1.01 6.48 14.72
N ARG A 8 2.20 7.12 14.66
CA ARG A 8 2.32 8.59 14.79
C ARG A 8 1.54 9.32 13.71
N SER A 9 1.59 8.86 12.48
CA SER A 9 0.86 9.47 11.35
C SER A 9 -0.65 9.33 11.52
N LEU A 10 -1.14 8.17 11.95
CA LEU A 10 -2.56 7.93 12.23
C LEU A 10 -3.06 8.81 13.40
N VAL A 11 -2.29 8.92 14.47
CA VAL A 11 -2.62 9.81 15.60
C VAL A 11 -2.67 11.27 15.14
N LYS A 12 -1.67 11.73 14.38
CA LYS A 12 -1.69 13.08 13.80
C LYS A 12 -2.93 13.35 12.94
N MET A 13 -3.36 12.38 12.14
CA MET A 13 -4.58 12.48 11.33
C MET A 13 -5.82 12.72 12.23
N GLN A 14 -5.97 11.97 13.32
CA GLN A 14 -7.09 12.16 14.26
C GLN A 14 -7.09 13.56 14.90
N TRP A 15 -5.92 14.12 15.16
CA TRP A 15 -5.79 15.44 15.78
C TRP A 15 -5.97 16.60 14.79
N ARG A 16 -5.77 16.34 13.48
CA ARG A 16 -6.01 17.30 12.39
C ARG A 16 -7.50 17.52 12.08
N LYS A 17 -8.39 17.54 13.07
CA LYS A 17 -9.85 17.74 12.89
C LYS A 17 -10.27 18.92 11.99
N LYS A 18 -9.36 19.86 11.71
CA LYS A 18 -9.60 21.04 10.87
C LYS A 18 -9.08 20.93 9.43
N THR A 19 -8.15 20.03 9.12
CA THR A 19 -7.62 19.89 7.77
C THR A 19 -8.29 18.72 7.05
N LYS A 20 -9.17 19.07 6.13
CA LYS A 20 -9.90 18.12 5.27
C LYS A 20 -9.00 17.52 4.17
N LYS A 21 -7.81 17.05 4.52
CA LYS A 21 -6.81 16.49 3.62
C LYS A 21 -6.62 14.99 3.95
N PRO A 22 -6.44 14.11 2.96
CA PRO A 22 -6.14 12.71 3.22
C PRO A 22 -4.78 12.56 3.94
N LEU A 23 -4.59 11.43 4.60
CA LEU A 23 -3.27 11.01 5.10
C LEU A 23 -2.55 10.26 3.98
N VAL A 24 -1.46 10.81 3.46
CA VAL A 24 -0.70 10.22 2.35
C VAL A 24 0.64 9.71 2.86
N LEU A 25 0.86 8.39 2.75
CA LEU A 25 2.06 7.71 3.26
C LEU A 25 2.81 7.02 2.12
N MET A 26 4.14 7.15 2.10
CA MET A 26 5.02 6.38 1.22
C MET A 26 5.72 5.29 2.03
N PHE A 27 5.45 4.01 1.73
CA PHE A 27 6.17 2.86 2.25
C PHE A 27 7.27 2.47 1.27
N TYR A 28 8.52 2.48 1.69
CA TYR A 28 9.63 2.23 0.78
C TYR A 28 10.68 1.27 1.34
N GLY A 29 11.46 0.68 0.43
CA GLY A 29 12.52 -0.28 0.73
C GLY A 29 12.45 -1.53 -0.15
N LYS A 30 13.36 -2.48 0.01
CA LYS A 30 13.51 -3.68 -0.83
C LYS A 30 12.18 -4.42 -1.09
N PRO A 31 12.04 -5.13 -2.21
CA PRO A 31 10.87 -5.99 -2.41
C PRO A 31 10.80 -7.10 -1.35
N GLY A 32 9.62 -7.63 -1.09
CA GLY A 32 9.41 -8.78 -0.19
C GLY A 32 9.51 -8.51 1.31
N ILE A 33 9.68 -7.26 1.76
CA ILE A 33 9.83 -6.91 3.19
C ILE A 33 8.54 -6.48 3.89
N GLY A 34 7.37 -6.79 3.30
CA GLY A 34 6.07 -6.64 3.96
C GLY A 34 5.38 -5.28 3.81
N LYS A 35 5.77 -4.42 2.86
CA LYS A 35 5.11 -3.12 2.60
C LYS A 35 3.61 -3.28 2.30
N THR A 36 3.29 -4.03 1.27
CA THR A 36 1.91 -4.32 0.82
C THR A 36 1.13 -5.08 1.89
N GLU A 37 1.74 -6.05 2.56
CA GLU A 37 1.10 -6.80 3.65
C GLU A 37 0.77 -5.92 4.86
N THR A 38 1.62 -4.93 5.16
CA THR A 38 1.31 -3.95 6.21
C THR A 38 0.11 -3.08 5.84
N ALA A 39 -0.01 -2.66 4.57
CA ALA A 39 -1.18 -1.91 4.10
C ALA A 39 -2.47 -2.76 4.19
N LYS A 40 -2.43 -4.03 3.78
CA LYS A 40 -3.54 -4.99 3.95
C LYS A 40 -3.91 -5.18 5.42
N PHE A 41 -2.92 -5.31 6.30
CA PHE A 41 -3.15 -5.42 7.74
C PHE A 41 -3.86 -4.19 8.30
N LEU A 42 -3.44 -2.98 7.90
CA LEU A 42 -4.11 -1.74 8.29
C LEU A 42 -5.55 -1.70 7.78
N ALA A 43 -5.79 -2.08 6.53
CA ALA A 43 -7.13 -2.18 5.97
C ALA A 43 -8.01 -3.14 6.79
N LYS A 44 -7.47 -4.31 7.14
CA LYS A 44 -8.18 -5.30 7.97
C LYS A 44 -8.53 -4.75 9.36
N LYS A 45 -7.62 -4.01 9.98
CA LYS A 45 -7.82 -3.47 11.33
C LYS A 45 -8.74 -2.25 11.38
N LEU A 46 -8.70 -1.40 10.36
CA LEU A 46 -9.44 -0.13 10.33
C LEU A 46 -10.78 -0.25 9.59
N TYR A 47 -10.87 -1.13 8.59
CA TYR A 47 -11.99 -1.19 7.65
C TYR A 47 -12.47 -2.63 7.34
N GLY A 48 -12.18 -3.61 8.18
CA GLY A 48 -12.62 -4.99 7.99
C GLY A 48 -11.97 -5.74 6.83
N GLY A 49 -10.90 -5.20 6.24
CA GLY A 49 -10.14 -5.83 5.16
C GLY A 49 -10.50 -5.34 3.75
N ILE A 50 -11.52 -4.49 3.63
CA ILE A 50 -11.92 -3.93 2.34
C ILE A 50 -11.12 -2.65 2.05
N PHE A 51 -10.56 -2.52 0.85
CA PHE A 51 -9.82 -1.34 0.39
C PHE A 51 -9.71 -1.32 -1.13
N VAL A 52 -9.49 -0.13 -1.70
CA VAL A 52 -9.17 0.02 -3.12
C VAL A 52 -7.67 -0.23 -3.30
N ARG A 53 -7.30 -1.11 -4.23
CA ARG A 53 -5.90 -1.37 -4.58
C ARG A 53 -5.69 -1.18 -6.07
N GLU A 54 -4.71 -0.35 -6.41
CA GLU A 54 -4.22 -0.15 -7.76
C GLU A 54 -2.75 -0.60 -7.85
N GLN A 55 -2.47 -1.44 -8.85
CA GLN A 55 -1.11 -1.89 -9.17
C GLN A 55 -0.49 -0.91 -10.15
N MET A 56 0.25 0.07 -9.65
CA MET A 56 0.72 1.21 -10.45
C MET A 56 1.83 0.84 -11.44
N SER A 57 2.51 -0.30 -11.26
CA SER A 57 3.45 -0.83 -12.26
C SER A 57 2.77 -1.20 -13.59
N MET A 58 1.47 -1.50 -13.58
CA MET A 58 0.69 -1.71 -14.81
C MET A 58 0.35 -0.40 -15.54
N ALA A 59 0.51 0.72 -14.85
CA ALA A 59 0.31 2.07 -15.36
C ALA A 59 1.63 2.75 -15.78
N SER A 60 2.60 1.97 -16.25
CA SER A 60 3.95 2.41 -16.61
C SER A 60 4.05 3.11 -17.98
N ASN A 61 2.98 3.16 -18.75
CA ASN A 61 2.92 3.78 -20.07
C ASN A 61 1.69 4.68 -20.22
N GLU A 62 1.70 5.52 -21.27
CA GLU A 62 0.63 6.49 -21.54
C GLU A 62 -0.72 5.84 -21.86
N ASN A 63 -0.76 4.61 -22.34
CA ASN A 63 -2.02 3.94 -22.68
C ASN A 63 -2.96 3.79 -21.48
N SER A 64 -2.41 3.77 -20.27
CA SER A 64 -3.20 3.73 -19.02
C SER A 64 -3.80 5.08 -18.62
N MET A 65 -3.47 6.18 -19.32
CA MET A 65 -3.99 7.52 -19.04
C MET A 65 -5.52 7.59 -19.11
N GLY A 66 -6.13 6.84 -20.03
CA GLY A 66 -7.57 6.78 -20.17
C GLY A 66 -8.30 6.34 -18.91
N TYR A 67 -7.69 5.46 -18.11
CA TYR A 67 -8.23 5.01 -16.85
C TYR A 67 -8.09 6.06 -15.72
N TYR A 68 -6.92 6.73 -15.63
CA TYR A 68 -6.63 7.67 -14.53
C TYR A 68 -7.03 9.13 -14.84
N LYS A 69 -6.95 9.54 -16.09
CA LYS A 69 -7.28 10.91 -16.52
C LYS A 69 -8.34 10.89 -17.63
N SER A 70 -9.33 10.03 -17.50
CA SER A 70 -10.36 9.86 -18.54
C SER A 70 -10.75 11.20 -19.18
N THR A 71 -10.57 11.31 -20.49
CA THR A 71 -11.01 12.45 -21.30
C THR A 71 -12.37 12.20 -21.97
N LYS A 72 -12.90 10.99 -21.82
CA LYS A 72 -14.19 10.55 -22.35
C LYS A 72 -14.91 9.73 -21.30
N HIS A 73 -16.24 9.72 -21.33
CA HIS A 73 -17.04 8.82 -20.50
C HIS A 73 -16.71 7.37 -20.84
N THR A 74 -15.99 6.70 -19.96
CA THR A 74 -15.58 5.30 -20.09
C THR A 74 -16.29 4.45 -19.03
N GLU A 75 -16.55 3.19 -19.34
CA GLU A 75 -17.18 2.27 -18.39
C GLU A 75 -16.30 2.01 -17.15
N ALA A 76 -14.98 1.99 -17.34
CA ALA A 76 -14.00 1.78 -16.28
C ALA A 76 -13.11 3.02 -16.13
N SER A 77 -13.06 3.60 -14.92
CA SER A 77 -12.14 4.67 -14.55
C SER A 77 -11.78 4.59 -13.06
N PHE A 78 -10.66 5.20 -12.69
CA PHE A 78 -10.24 5.24 -11.29
C PHE A 78 -11.24 6.03 -10.44
N SER A 79 -11.82 7.11 -10.92
CA SER A 79 -12.87 7.85 -10.22
C SER A 79 -14.08 6.97 -9.91
N LYS A 80 -14.48 6.10 -10.84
CA LYS A 80 -15.57 5.13 -10.62
C LYS A 80 -15.20 4.10 -9.57
N ALA A 81 -13.96 3.61 -9.57
CA ALA A 81 -13.46 2.71 -8.52
C ALA A 81 -13.48 3.39 -7.14
N LEU A 82 -13.08 4.67 -7.07
CA LEU A 82 -13.16 5.46 -5.85
C LEU A 82 -14.60 5.73 -5.40
N MET A 83 -15.52 5.97 -6.32
CA MET A 83 -16.94 6.17 -6.01
C MET A 83 -17.57 4.93 -5.39
N ASN A 84 -17.27 3.77 -5.93
CA ASN A 84 -17.82 2.49 -5.50
C ASN A 84 -17.10 1.90 -4.27
N ARG A 85 -16.13 2.62 -3.70
CA ARG A 85 -15.38 2.14 -2.54
C ARG A 85 -16.27 1.95 -1.31
N THR A 86 -15.98 0.94 -0.55
CA THR A 86 -16.65 0.64 0.73
C THR A 86 -15.76 0.95 1.94
N SER A 87 -14.53 1.42 1.69
CA SER A 87 -13.61 1.88 2.74
C SER A 87 -12.84 3.12 2.28
N ASN A 88 -12.27 3.84 3.24
CA ASN A 88 -11.45 5.02 2.99
C ASN A 88 -9.94 4.72 3.04
N LEU A 89 -9.52 3.48 2.78
CA LEU A 89 -8.11 3.14 2.58
C LEU A 89 -7.88 2.82 1.10
N ILE A 90 -6.88 3.47 0.51
CA ILE A 90 -6.43 3.28 -0.85
C ILE A 90 -4.97 2.86 -0.83
N LEU A 91 -4.65 1.79 -1.55
CA LEU A 91 -3.28 1.31 -1.77
C LEU A 91 -2.91 1.52 -3.24
N LEU A 92 -1.92 2.36 -3.48
CA LEU A 92 -1.26 2.56 -4.76
C LEU A 92 0.06 1.79 -4.72
N ASP A 93 0.02 0.54 -5.17
CA ASP A 93 1.14 -0.39 -5.06
C ASP A 93 2.16 -0.13 -6.18
N GLU A 94 3.46 -0.06 -5.84
CA GLU A 94 4.57 0.27 -6.76
C GLU A 94 4.40 1.63 -7.46
N PHE A 95 3.98 2.65 -6.72
CA PHE A 95 3.60 3.96 -7.24
C PHE A 95 4.73 4.67 -8.02
N ALA A 96 5.99 4.47 -7.63
CA ALA A 96 7.14 5.06 -8.32
C ALA A 96 7.33 4.52 -9.77
N LEU A 97 6.74 3.36 -10.11
CA LEU A 97 6.80 2.79 -11.45
C LEU A 97 5.71 3.32 -12.40
N ALA A 98 4.74 4.07 -11.89
CA ALA A 98 3.73 4.70 -12.73
C ALA A 98 4.35 5.74 -13.66
N HIS A 99 3.80 5.84 -14.86
CA HIS A 99 4.23 6.87 -15.81
C HIS A 99 4.09 8.28 -15.20
N PRO A 100 5.05 9.21 -15.37
CA PRO A 100 5.02 10.53 -14.74
C PRO A 100 3.72 11.31 -14.97
N LEU A 101 3.15 11.25 -16.17
CA LEU A 101 1.86 11.89 -16.47
C LEU A 101 0.71 11.30 -15.65
N ILE A 102 0.74 10.01 -15.33
CA ILE A 102 -0.26 9.37 -14.46
C ILE A 102 -0.04 9.83 -13.01
N GLN A 103 1.20 9.92 -12.54
CA GLN A 103 1.49 10.44 -11.21
C GLN A 103 0.90 11.84 -11.00
N THR A 104 0.89 12.69 -12.03
CA THR A 104 0.28 14.04 -11.93
C THR A 104 -1.24 14.02 -11.70
N ALA A 105 -1.94 12.93 -12.05
CA ALA A 105 -3.36 12.79 -11.77
C ALA A 105 -3.68 12.74 -10.28
N PHE A 106 -2.69 12.41 -9.45
CA PHE A 106 -2.83 12.29 -8.00
C PHE A 106 -2.52 13.57 -7.23
N PHE A 107 -2.04 14.65 -7.88
CA PHE A 107 -1.68 15.90 -7.22
C PHE A 107 -2.84 16.46 -6.41
N GLN A 108 -3.99 16.66 -7.05
CA GLN A 108 -5.17 17.20 -6.39
C GLN A 108 -5.68 16.27 -5.28
N LEU A 109 -5.66 14.96 -5.53
CA LEU A 109 -6.04 13.97 -4.54
C LEU A 109 -5.18 14.06 -3.27
N PHE A 110 -3.86 14.20 -3.42
CA PHE A 110 -2.94 14.26 -2.27
C PHE A 110 -2.99 15.60 -1.53
N ASP A 111 -3.26 16.70 -2.24
CA ASP A 111 -3.31 18.05 -1.66
C ASP A 111 -4.66 18.36 -1.02
N GLU A 112 -5.74 18.15 -1.77
CA GLU A 112 -7.09 18.60 -1.43
C GLU A 112 -8.00 17.46 -0.99
N GLY A 113 -7.59 16.20 -1.25
CA GLY A 113 -8.44 15.04 -1.06
C GLY A 113 -9.60 14.98 -2.04
N ILE A 114 -9.41 15.52 -3.23
CA ILE A 114 -10.41 15.47 -4.30
C ILE A 114 -9.78 14.79 -5.52
N TYR A 115 -10.49 13.86 -6.10
CA TYR A 115 -10.09 13.25 -7.35
C TYR A 115 -11.14 13.56 -8.42
N THR A 116 -10.71 14.15 -9.53
CA THR A 116 -11.61 14.54 -10.63
C THR A 116 -11.10 14.00 -11.95
N ASP A 117 -11.98 13.34 -12.69
CA ASP A 117 -11.81 13.02 -14.10
C ASP A 117 -13.07 13.41 -14.89
N SER A 118 -13.19 13.02 -16.17
CA SER A 118 -14.36 13.34 -16.98
C SER A 118 -15.66 12.66 -16.52
N ASN A 119 -15.57 11.62 -15.68
CA ASN A 119 -16.73 10.88 -15.21
C ASN A 119 -17.27 11.44 -13.91
N TYR A 120 -16.38 11.64 -12.91
CA TYR A 120 -16.80 11.97 -11.56
C TYR A 120 -15.80 12.89 -10.84
N THR A 121 -16.33 13.62 -9.86
CA THR A 121 -15.54 14.27 -8.80
C THR A 121 -15.81 13.54 -7.49
N VAL A 122 -14.76 12.97 -6.88
CA VAL A 122 -14.88 12.13 -5.70
C VAL A 122 -14.17 12.75 -4.51
N ASP A 123 -14.89 12.89 -3.39
CA ASP A 123 -14.34 13.37 -2.12
C ASP A 123 -13.61 12.24 -1.39
N MET A 124 -12.32 12.46 -1.14
CA MET A 124 -11.40 11.52 -0.49
C MET A 124 -10.70 12.13 0.73
N ARG A 125 -11.19 13.27 1.24
CA ARG A 125 -10.56 14.05 2.32
C ARG A 125 -10.36 13.29 3.63
N ASN A 126 -11.19 12.30 3.89
CA ASN A 126 -11.09 11.47 5.11
C ASN A 126 -10.41 10.12 4.83
N SER A 127 -9.59 10.02 3.80
CA SER A 127 -8.97 8.78 3.36
C SER A 127 -7.54 8.63 3.88
N ILE A 128 -7.10 7.38 3.94
CA ILE A 128 -5.70 7.00 4.11
C ILE A 128 -5.22 6.46 2.76
N ILE A 129 -4.22 7.12 2.19
CA ILE A 129 -3.62 6.72 0.92
C ILE A 129 -2.22 6.19 1.23
N ILE A 130 -1.97 4.96 0.88
CA ILE A 130 -0.67 4.31 1.05
C ILE A 130 -0.10 4.06 -0.34
N CYS A 131 1.03 4.66 -0.62
CA CYS A 131 1.83 4.36 -1.80
C CYS A 131 2.97 3.44 -1.38
N THR A 132 3.35 2.46 -2.23
CA THR A 132 4.55 1.66 -2.01
C THR A 132 5.59 1.93 -3.09
N SER A 133 6.86 1.76 -2.74
CA SER A 133 7.99 1.86 -3.66
C SER A 133 9.09 0.86 -3.30
N ASN A 134 9.80 0.37 -4.30
CA ASN A 134 10.98 -0.48 -4.12
C ASN A 134 12.30 0.31 -4.07
N LEU A 135 12.24 1.64 -4.19
CA LEU A 135 13.39 2.52 -4.02
C LEU A 135 13.90 2.44 -2.57
N LEU A 136 15.20 2.62 -2.40
CA LEU A 136 15.87 2.35 -1.13
C LEU A 136 15.99 3.58 -0.24
N SER A 137 15.85 4.77 -0.82
CA SER A 137 15.98 6.03 -0.10
C SER A 137 15.05 7.11 -0.65
N VAL A 138 14.90 8.19 0.11
CA VAL A 138 14.13 9.38 -0.31
C VAL A 138 14.90 10.13 -1.41
N GLU A 139 16.23 10.08 -1.38
CA GLU A 139 17.11 10.67 -2.40
C GLU A 139 16.88 10.01 -3.77
N GLU A 140 16.80 8.67 -3.81
CA GLU A 140 16.44 7.95 -5.04
C GLU A 140 15.04 8.34 -5.55
N MET A 141 14.09 8.57 -4.65
CA MET A 141 12.75 9.04 -5.04
C MET A 141 12.81 10.42 -5.70
N HIS A 142 13.61 11.34 -5.16
CA HIS A 142 13.80 12.66 -5.75
C HIS A 142 14.45 12.63 -7.13
N GLN A 143 15.19 11.58 -7.47
CA GLN A 143 15.77 11.38 -8.80
C GLN A 143 14.77 10.82 -9.82
N GLN A 144 13.75 10.08 -9.37
CA GLN A 144 12.83 9.34 -10.24
C GLN A 144 11.41 9.90 -10.26
N MET A 145 11.03 10.70 -9.27
CA MET A 145 9.69 11.24 -9.11
C MET A 145 9.73 12.76 -9.01
N ASP A 146 8.65 13.40 -9.41
CA ASP A 146 8.51 14.86 -9.28
C ASP A 146 8.59 15.30 -7.81
N GLY A 147 9.47 16.26 -7.52
CA GLY A 147 9.65 16.81 -6.18
C GLY A 147 8.38 17.48 -5.63
N ALA A 148 7.58 18.10 -6.51
CA ALA A 148 6.30 18.67 -6.12
C ALA A 148 5.30 17.56 -5.67
N LEU A 149 5.33 16.40 -6.29
CA LEU A 149 4.53 15.24 -5.85
C LEU A 149 5.03 14.71 -4.50
N LEU A 150 6.36 14.57 -4.35
CA LEU A 150 6.95 14.07 -3.11
C LEU A 150 6.66 14.96 -1.91
N SER A 151 6.56 16.27 -2.09
CA SER A 151 6.21 17.23 -1.02
C SER A 151 4.80 17.03 -0.45
N ARG A 152 3.93 16.28 -1.14
CA ARG A 152 2.55 16.01 -0.74
C ARG A 152 2.39 14.81 0.18
N PHE A 153 3.45 14.02 0.34
CA PHE A 153 3.43 12.92 1.30
C PHE A 153 3.58 13.42 2.73
N ASP A 154 2.72 12.95 3.63
CA ASP A 154 2.78 13.28 5.07
C ASP A 154 3.93 12.58 5.77
N ALA A 155 4.34 11.40 5.29
CA ALA A 155 5.48 10.68 5.82
C ALA A 155 6.06 9.66 4.81
N PHE A 156 7.38 9.55 4.82
CA PHE A 156 8.14 8.49 4.18
C PHE A 156 8.53 7.46 5.23
N ILE A 157 8.10 6.22 5.08
CA ILE A 157 8.22 5.17 6.08
C ILE A 157 9.14 4.07 5.55
N PRO A 158 10.39 4.00 6.06
CA PRO A 158 11.35 2.99 5.64
C PRO A 158 10.96 1.61 6.19
N PHE A 159 10.93 0.64 5.32
CA PHE A 159 10.90 -0.77 5.66
C PHE A 159 12.31 -1.35 5.54
N LYS A 160 12.76 -2.02 6.59
CA LYS A 160 14.06 -2.68 6.62
C LYS A 160 13.89 -4.18 6.40
N PRO A 161 14.91 -4.85 5.83
CA PRO A 161 14.93 -6.31 5.81
C PRO A 161 14.70 -6.89 7.21
N PHE A 162 14.03 -8.02 7.27
CA PHE A 162 13.82 -8.73 8.53
C PHE A 162 15.14 -9.29 9.06
N THR A 163 15.33 -9.21 10.35
CA THR A 163 16.38 -9.94 11.07
C THR A 163 16.08 -11.45 11.06
N SER A 164 17.09 -12.30 11.30
CA SER A 164 16.88 -13.75 11.36
C SER A 164 15.81 -14.12 12.41
N ALA A 165 15.81 -13.49 13.56
CA ALA A 165 14.78 -13.72 14.59
C ALA A 165 13.36 -13.32 14.12
N GLU A 166 13.22 -12.21 13.39
CA GLU A 166 11.93 -11.80 12.81
C GLU A 166 11.45 -12.77 11.72
N LYS A 167 12.38 -13.29 10.89
CA LYS A 167 12.07 -14.30 9.87
C LYS A 167 11.56 -15.60 10.51
N GLU A 168 12.19 -16.07 11.58
CA GLU A 168 11.72 -17.24 12.35
C GLU A 168 10.30 -17.05 12.88
N LEU A 169 10.00 -15.89 13.45
CA LEU A 169 8.65 -15.57 13.94
C LEU A 169 7.60 -15.56 12.81
N ILE A 170 7.99 -15.07 11.63
CA ILE A 170 7.12 -15.07 10.45
C ILE A 170 6.85 -16.50 9.99
N ILE A 171 7.89 -17.35 9.91
CA ILE A 171 7.76 -18.76 9.53
C ILE A 171 6.84 -19.49 10.51
N LYS A 172 7.06 -19.35 11.82
CA LYS A 172 6.20 -19.96 12.84
C LYS A 172 4.74 -19.57 12.66
N LYS A 173 4.49 -18.29 12.44
CA LYS A 173 3.12 -17.80 12.23
C LYS A 173 2.48 -18.37 10.95
N ILE A 174 3.21 -18.42 9.85
CA ILE A 174 2.71 -19.00 8.59
C ILE A 174 2.38 -20.48 8.81
N LEU A 175 3.24 -21.23 9.47
CA LEU A 175 2.99 -22.65 9.78
C LEU A 175 1.78 -22.85 10.69
N GLU A 176 1.59 -21.98 11.69
CA GLU A 176 0.39 -22.01 12.54
C GLU A 176 -0.90 -21.74 11.75
N ASP A 177 -0.86 -20.80 10.82
CA ASP A 177 -2.02 -20.47 10.00
C ASP A 177 -2.32 -21.60 9.00
N LEU A 178 -1.29 -22.21 8.37
CA LEU A 178 -1.42 -23.41 7.53
C LEU A 178 -2.00 -24.60 8.31
N LYS A 179 -1.54 -24.85 9.55
CA LYS A 179 -2.09 -25.91 10.42
C LYS A 179 -3.59 -25.74 10.68
N LYS A 180 -4.09 -24.50 10.71
CA LYS A 180 -5.53 -24.23 10.89
C LYS A 180 -6.35 -24.49 9.62
N GLU A 181 -5.76 -24.25 8.45
CA GLU A 181 -6.42 -24.40 7.16
C GLU A 181 -6.42 -25.85 6.66
N VAL A 182 -5.38 -26.61 6.99
CA VAL A 182 -5.26 -28.02 6.56
C VAL A 182 -6.18 -28.91 7.40
N SER A 183 -6.94 -29.78 6.74
CA SER A 183 -7.84 -30.70 7.45
C SER A 183 -7.04 -31.63 8.39
N LYS A 184 -7.63 -31.94 9.56
CA LYS A 184 -7.03 -32.82 10.57
C LYS A 184 -6.55 -34.19 10.03
N LYS A 185 -7.12 -34.65 8.91
CA LYS A 185 -6.75 -35.89 8.25
C LYS A 185 -5.31 -35.84 7.69
N TYR A 186 -4.92 -34.70 7.13
CA TYR A 186 -3.59 -34.52 6.52
C TYR A 186 -2.53 -34.08 7.53
N LEU A 187 -2.93 -33.42 8.64
CA LEU A 187 -2.02 -32.95 9.68
C LEU A 187 -1.18 -34.06 10.33
N LYS A 188 -1.75 -35.29 10.40
CA LYS A 188 -1.08 -36.44 11.02
C LYS A 188 0.10 -36.99 10.23
N ASN A 189 0.17 -36.69 8.93
CA ASN A 189 1.19 -37.22 8.02
C ASN A 189 2.33 -36.24 7.72
N ILE A 190 2.34 -35.08 8.39
CA ILE A 190 3.35 -34.05 8.17
C ILE A 190 4.16 -33.86 9.45
N ASP A 191 5.47 -34.07 9.39
CA ASP A 191 6.38 -33.68 10.46
C ASP A 191 6.61 -32.17 10.44
N TRP A 192 5.78 -31.46 11.18
CA TRP A 192 5.82 -30.00 11.27
C TRP A 192 7.07 -29.46 11.92
N ILE A 193 7.76 -30.25 12.75
CA ILE A 193 9.01 -29.87 13.40
C ILE A 193 10.15 -29.87 12.39
N GLU A 194 10.17 -30.88 11.53
CA GLU A 194 11.18 -30.99 10.46
C GLU A 194 10.96 -29.88 9.43
N VAL A 195 9.72 -29.67 8.97
CA VAL A 195 9.36 -28.57 8.04
C VAL A 195 9.76 -27.19 8.61
N GLU A 196 9.52 -26.92 9.89
CA GLU A 196 9.92 -25.67 10.54
C GLU A 196 11.44 -25.50 10.52
N LYS A 197 12.20 -26.54 10.90
CA LYS A 197 13.68 -26.53 10.90
C LYS A 197 14.26 -26.27 9.51
N GLU A 198 13.77 -26.97 8.50
CA GLU A 198 14.22 -26.77 7.11
C GLU A 198 13.96 -25.37 6.60
N LEU A 199 12.75 -24.82 6.85
CA LEU A 199 12.40 -23.46 6.42
C LEU A 199 13.25 -22.40 7.11
N ILE A 200 13.50 -22.54 8.41
CA ILE A 200 14.38 -21.62 9.16
C ILE A 200 15.79 -21.67 8.57
N THR A 201 16.34 -22.86 8.33
CA THR A 201 17.68 -23.04 7.76
C THR A 201 17.83 -22.41 6.36
N LYS A 202 16.81 -22.51 5.51
CA LYS A 202 16.84 -21.93 4.15
C LYS A 202 16.68 -20.42 4.10
N VAL A 203 16.18 -19.80 5.15
CA VAL A 203 15.84 -18.34 5.17
C VAL A 203 16.80 -17.56 6.07
N SER A 204 17.61 -18.25 6.90
CA SER A 204 18.67 -17.66 7.71
C SER A 204 19.85 -17.20 6.85
#